data_cbaa262e321a433af405a3b48d11a254
#
_entry.id   cbaa262e321a433af405a3b48d11a254
#
_cell.length_a   1.000
_cell.length_b   1.000
_cell.length_c   1.000
_cell.angle_alpha   90.00
_cell.angle_beta   90.00
_cell.angle_gamma   90.00
#
_symmetry.space_group_name_H-M   'P 1'
#
loop_
_entity.id
_entity.type
_entity.pdbx_description
1 polymer ?
#
loop_
_entity_poly.entity_id
_entity_poly.type
_entity_poly.pdbx_seq_one_letter_code
_entity_poly.pdbx_strand_id
1 'polypeptide(L)'
;ADSVMFCTSKGLGAPMGSLLCGSKDFIRKAAETRKMLGGNLRQAGFMAAAAEYALRHNIPALAEDHRRARELCGMLQDAQAISIPSVIQSNIIILDITGTRLSPSEFIARLKVRGLWLSESGSSHVRMLLYSGISDEEVRQAACILKEFLSEL
;
A
#
# COMPACT_ATOMS: atom_id res chain seq x y z
N ALA A 1 -0.03 0.81 22.51
CA ALA A 1 -0.74 1.97 21.97
C ALA A 1 -2.07 2.12 22.70
N ASP A 2 -2.46 3.37 23.00
CA ASP A 2 -3.71 3.67 23.74
C ASP A 2 -4.93 3.64 22.78
N SER A 3 -4.69 3.88 21.51
CA SER A 3 -5.67 3.76 20.45
C SER A 3 -5.02 3.37 19.12
N VAL A 4 -5.79 2.73 18.27
CA VAL A 4 -5.37 2.35 16.91
C VAL A 4 -6.49 2.66 15.93
N MET A 5 -6.15 3.23 14.79
CA MET A 5 -7.05 3.40 13.65
C MET A 5 -6.54 2.63 12.45
N PHE A 6 -7.42 1.94 11.75
CA PHE A 6 -7.10 1.31 10.47
C PHE A 6 -8.25 1.44 9.48
N CYS A 7 -7.91 1.39 8.19
CA CYS A 7 -8.89 1.45 7.12
C CYS A 7 -9.32 0.04 6.70
N THR A 8 -10.61 -0.17 6.54
CA THR A 8 -11.16 -1.39 5.96
C THR A 8 -11.19 -1.34 4.42
N SER A 9 -11.12 -0.14 3.84
CA SER A 9 -11.22 0.13 2.40
C SER A 9 -9.87 0.12 1.65
N LYS A 10 -8.82 -0.45 2.24
CA LYS A 10 -7.52 -0.64 1.60
C LYS A 10 -7.26 -2.13 1.39
N GLY A 11 -6.18 -2.69 1.83
CA GLY A 11 -5.83 -4.10 1.67
C GLY A 11 -6.90 -5.09 2.14
N LEU A 12 -7.77 -4.69 3.06
CA LEU A 12 -8.93 -5.50 3.47
C LEU A 12 -10.06 -5.56 2.42
N GLY A 13 -10.10 -4.63 1.46
CA GLY A 13 -11.01 -4.68 0.32
C GLY A 13 -12.48 -4.35 0.60
N ALA A 14 -12.83 -3.77 1.76
CA ALA A 14 -14.16 -3.25 1.98
C ALA A 14 -14.40 -1.98 1.14
N PRO A 15 -15.65 -1.66 0.73
CA PRO A 15 -15.91 -0.52 -0.14
C PRO A 15 -15.58 0.82 0.50
N MET A 16 -15.71 0.94 1.82
CA MET A 16 -15.32 2.13 2.59
C MET A 16 -15.21 1.82 4.08
N GLY A 17 -14.61 2.73 4.84
CA GLY A 17 -14.63 2.72 6.28
C GLY A 17 -13.26 2.76 6.93
N SER A 18 -13.25 3.33 8.13
CA SER A 18 -12.13 3.29 9.07
C SER A 18 -12.66 2.89 10.43
N LEU A 19 -11.91 2.07 11.13
CA LEU A 19 -12.23 1.62 12.48
C LEU A 19 -11.26 2.26 13.46
N LEU A 20 -11.81 2.85 14.52
CA LEU A 20 -11.05 3.39 15.64
C LEU A 20 -11.25 2.46 16.84
N CYS A 21 -10.14 1.93 17.37
CA CYS A 21 -10.11 1.04 18.51
C CYS A 21 -9.43 1.74 19.69
N GLY A 22 -9.91 1.46 20.91
CA GLY A 22 -9.36 2.02 22.13
C GLY A 22 -10.17 1.62 23.36
N SER A 23 -9.90 2.23 24.51
CA SER A 23 -10.70 2.00 25.72
C SER A 23 -12.16 2.42 25.54
N LYS A 24 -13.07 1.85 26.32
CA LYS A 24 -14.51 2.19 26.25
C LYS A 24 -14.75 3.69 26.41
N ASP A 25 -14.05 4.34 27.35
CA ASP A 25 -14.22 5.78 27.59
C ASP A 25 -13.71 6.62 26.43
N PHE A 26 -12.57 6.23 25.84
CA PHE A 26 -12.03 6.88 24.66
C PHE A 26 -13.02 6.78 23.48
N ILE A 27 -13.54 5.58 23.20
CA ILE A 27 -14.46 5.35 22.08
C ILE A 27 -15.79 6.07 22.30
N ARG A 28 -16.29 6.14 23.54
CA ARG A 28 -17.50 6.93 23.85
C ARG A 28 -17.32 8.42 23.51
N LYS A 29 -16.20 9.02 23.96
CA LYS A 29 -15.88 10.42 23.63
C LYS A 29 -15.67 10.63 22.12
N ALA A 30 -14.99 9.70 21.47
CA ALA A 30 -14.79 9.75 20.02
C ALA A 30 -16.11 9.69 19.24
N ALA A 31 -17.08 8.89 19.69
CA ALA A 31 -18.42 8.83 19.08
C ALA A 31 -19.19 10.14 19.25
N GLU A 32 -19.10 10.78 20.40
CA GLU A 32 -19.68 12.11 20.64
C GLU A 32 -19.05 13.16 19.71
N THR A 33 -17.71 13.18 19.63
CA THR A 33 -16.97 14.07 18.75
C THR A 33 -17.32 13.84 17.28
N ARG A 34 -17.40 12.57 16.85
CA ARG A 34 -17.83 12.22 15.49
C ARG A 34 -19.20 12.81 15.17
N LYS A 35 -20.15 12.73 16.11
CA LYS A 35 -21.49 13.30 15.94
C LYS A 35 -21.43 14.82 15.80
N MET A 36 -20.66 15.51 16.65
CA MET A 36 -20.49 16.96 16.58
C MET A 36 -19.89 17.43 15.26
N LEU A 37 -18.97 16.66 14.68
CA LEU A 37 -18.31 16.94 13.40
C LEU A 37 -19.15 16.51 12.18
N GLY A 38 -20.39 16.07 12.36
CA GLY A 38 -21.26 15.63 11.26
C GLY A 38 -20.93 14.24 10.70
N GLY A 39 -20.07 13.45 11.35
CA GLY A 39 -19.62 12.15 10.91
C GLY A 39 -20.61 10.99 11.17
N ASN A 40 -21.86 11.26 11.44
CA ASN A 40 -22.88 10.23 11.62
C ASN A 40 -23.47 9.80 10.27
N LEU A 41 -23.03 8.65 9.79
CA LEU A 41 -23.58 8.04 8.58
C LEU A 41 -24.84 7.24 8.94
N ARG A 42 -25.97 7.54 8.26
CA ARG A 42 -27.17 6.72 8.30
C ARG A 42 -26.96 5.45 7.49
N GLN A 43 -27.67 4.38 7.85
CA GLN A 43 -27.57 3.06 7.21
C GLN A 43 -26.13 2.52 7.14
N ALA A 44 -25.31 2.90 8.10
CA ALA A 44 -23.91 2.45 8.20
C ALA A 44 -23.76 0.91 8.30
N GLY A 45 -24.86 0.20 8.61
CA GLY A 45 -24.88 -1.27 8.68
C GLY A 45 -24.45 -1.96 7.39
N PHE A 46 -24.77 -1.41 6.21
CA PHE A 46 -24.30 -1.96 4.94
C PHE A 46 -22.78 -1.93 4.83
N MET A 47 -22.18 -0.78 5.20
CA MET A 47 -20.70 -0.63 5.17
C MET A 47 -20.04 -1.44 6.29
N ALA A 48 -20.68 -1.51 7.46
CA ALA A 48 -20.19 -2.29 8.58
C ALA A 48 -20.22 -3.80 8.27
N ALA A 49 -21.25 -4.31 7.60
CA ALA A 49 -21.33 -5.70 7.16
C ALA A 49 -20.21 -6.05 6.17
N ALA A 50 -19.94 -5.17 5.21
CA ALA A 50 -18.83 -5.35 4.28
C ALA A 50 -17.47 -5.33 5.00
N ALA A 51 -17.29 -4.43 5.97
CA ALA A 51 -16.09 -4.37 6.79
C ALA A 51 -15.92 -5.61 7.67
N GLU A 52 -17.02 -6.12 8.25
CA GLU A 52 -17.02 -7.37 9.03
C GLU A 52 -16.66 -8.57 8.17
N TYR A 53 -17.22 -8.67 6.96
CA TYR A 53 -16.85 -9.70 6.00
C TYR A 53 -15.34 -9.65 5.68
N ALA A 54 -14.82 -8.46 5.38
CA ALA A 54 -13.41 -8.25 5.09
C ALA A 54 -12.51 -8.69 6.24
N LEU A 55 -12.86 -8.34 7.48
CA LEU A 55 -12.11 -8.76 8.66
C LEU A 55 -12.14 -10.28 8.90
N ARG A 56 -13.23 -10.94 8.56
CA ARG A 56 -13.37 -12.40 8.73
C ARG A 56 -12.66 -13.20 7.64
N HIS A 57 -12.56 -12.66 6.42
CA HIS A 57 -12.16 -13.44 5.25
C HIS A 57 -10.88 -12.94 4.55
N ASN A 58 -10.55 -11.64 4.63
CA ASN A 58 -9.50 -11.04 3.79
C ASN A 58 -8.16 -10.81 4.55
N ILE A 59 -8.10 -11.03 5.86
CA ILE A 59 -6.84 -10.88 6.61
C ILE A 59 -5.73 -11.79 6.05
N PRO A 60 -5.97 -13.07 5.70
CA PRO A 60 -4.94 -13.92 5.10
C PRO A 60 -4.36 -13.35 3.80
N ALA A 61 -5.16 -12.66 2.99
CA ALA A 61 -4.69 -12.05 1.75
C ALA A 61 -3.62 -10.98 1.97
N LEU A 62 -3.64 -10.28 3.12
CA LEU A 62 -2.60 -9.31 3.46
C LEU A 62 -1.22 -9.96 3.60
N ALA A 63 -1.15 -11.19 4.10
CA ALA A 63 0.10 -11.93 4.20
C ALA A 63 0.69 -12.24 2.82
N GLU A 64 -0.17 -12.52 1.83
CA GLU A 64 0.24 -12.74 0.45
C GLU A 64 0.76 -11.44 -0.21
N ASP A 65 0.12 -10.31 0.03
CA ASP A 65 0.62 -9.02 -0.44
C ASP A 65 2.01 -8.72 0.12
N HIS A 66 2.25 -9.03 1.40
CA HIS A 66 3.56 -8.88 2.03
C HIS A 66 4.61 -9.88 1.47
N ARG A 67 4.19 -11.11 1.15
CA ARG A 67 5.06 -12.10 0.51
C ARG A 67 5.51 -11.61 -0.86
N ARG A 68 4.56 -11.17 -1.69
CA ARG A 68 4.83 -10.62 -3.02
C ARG A 68 5.74 -9.39 -2.98
N ALA A 69 5.55 -8.51 -2.00
CA ALA A 69 6.44 -7.36 -1.81
C ALA A 69 7.88 -7.79 -1.54
N ARG A 70 8.10 -8.78 -0.67
CA ARG A 70 9.44 -9.33 -0.41
C ARG A 70 10.03 -10.03 -1.63
N GLU A 71 9.21 -10.78 -2.37
CA GLU A 71 9.63 -11.46 -3.59
C GLU A 71 10.09 -10.47 -4.67
N LEU A 72 9.31 -9.41 -4.90
CA LEU A 72 9.69 -8.35 -5.83
C LEU A 72 11.02 -7.68 -5.42
N CYS A 73 11.20 -7.37 -4.14
CA CYS A 73 12.46 -6.83 -3.63
C CYS A 73 13.63 -7.80 -3.82
N GLY A 74 13.42 -9.08 -3.59
CA GLY A 74 14.43 -10.12 -3.83
C GLY A 74 14.88 -10.16 -5.29
N MET A 75 13.94 -10.01 -6.23
CA MET A 75 14.25 -9.95 -7.66
C MET A 75 15.05 -8.70 -8.07
N LEU A 76 14.97 -7.61 -7.30
CA LEU A 76 15.61 -6.34 -7.60
C LEU A 76 16.96 -6.14 -6.86
N GLN A 77 17.43 -7.11 -6.09
CA GLN A 77 18.65 -6.97 -5.27
C GLN A 77 19.91 -6.63 -6.05
N ASP A 78 20.00 -7.10 -7.30
CA ASP A 78 21.16 -6.89 -8.17
C ASP A 78 21.11 -5.58 -8.98
N ALA A 79 20.04 -4.81 -8.85
CA ALA A 79 19.83 -3.58 -9.60
C ALA A 79 20.65 -2.42 -8.99
N GLN A 80 21.77 -2.06 -9.64
CA GLN A 80 22.75 -1.10 -9.09
C GLN A 80 22.27 0.36 -9.03
N ALA A 81 21.33 0.77 -9.89
CA ALA A 81 20.85 2.16 -9.98
C ALA A 81 19.75 2.52 -8.97
N ILE A 82 19.24 1.53 -8.26
CA ILE A 82 18.22 1.71 -7.23
C ILE A 82 18.64 1.03 -5.94
N SER A 83 18.07 1.46 -4.82
CA SER A 83 18.22 0.74 -3.55
C SER A 83 16.91 0.67 -2.78
N ILE A 84 16.81 -0.32 -1.91
CA ILE A 84 15.66 -0.51 -1.02
C ILE A 84 16.12 -0.21 0.40
N PRO A 85 15.90 1.02 0.90
CA PRO A 85 16.54 1.50 2.13
C PRO A 85 15.99 0.87 3.41
N SER A 86 14.91 0.13 3.34
CA SER A 86 14.24 -0.44 4.52
C SER A 86 13.85 -1.91 4.33
N VAL A 87 13.81 -2.65 5.45
CA VAL A 87 13.26 -4.01 5.47
C VAL A 87 11.77 -3.96 5.12
N ILE A 88 11.34 -4.82 4.21
CA ILE A 88 9.94 -4.91 3.77
C ILE A 88 9.09 -5.58 4.84
N GLN A 89 8.30 -4.79 5.54
CA GLN A 89 7.40 -5.21 6.62
C GLN A 89 5.92 -5.24 6.21
N SER A 90 5.59 -4.66 5.05
CA SER A 90 4.22 -4.54 4.56
C SER A 90 4.17 -4.75 3.04
N ASN A 91 3.06 -4.40 2.43
CA ASN A 91 2.84 -4.40 0.98
C ASN A 91 3.38 -3.14 0.28
N ILE A 92 4.12 -2.30 0.98
CA ILE A 92 4.69 -1.06 0.46
C ILE A 92 6.21 -1.23 0.29
N ILE A 93 6.71 -0.87 -0.89
CA ILE A 93 8.13 -0.85 -1.21
C ILE A 93 8.50 0.60 -1.51
N ILE A 94 9.51 1.11 -0.84
CA ILE A 94 10.12 2.40 -1.17
C ILE A 94 11.43 2.11 -1.89
N LEU A 95 11.58 2.65 -3.10
CA LEU A 95 12.83 2.59 -3.86
C LEU A 95 13.50 3.96 -3.81
N ASP A 96 14.75 3.98 -3.40
CA ASP A 96 15.64 5.10 -3.64
C ASP A 96 16.15 5.00 -5.09
N ILE A 97 15.92 6.04 -5.86
CA ILE A 97 16.26 6.11 -7.29
C ILE A 97 17.42 7.08 -7.57
N THR A 98 18.14 7.52 -6.53
CA THR A 98 19.25 8.50 -6.65
C THR A 98 20.29 8.06 -7.69
N GLY A 99 20.58 6.76 -7.78
CA GLY A 99 21.55 6.21 -8.73
C GLY A 99 21.13 6.35 -10.20
N THR A 100 19.85 6.56 -10.50
CA THR A 100 19.34 6.76 -11.86
C THR A 100 19.56 8.17 -12.39
N ARG A 101 19.82 9.13 -11.51
CA ARG A 101 19.91 10.58 -11.82
C ARG A 101 18.63 11.18 -12.39
N LEU A 102 17.51 10.47 -12.36
CA LEU A 102 16.18 10.95 -12.78
C LEU A 102 15.45 11.56 -11.60
N SER A 103 14.59 12.52 -11.88
CA SER A 103 13.59 12.96 -10.90
C SER A 103 12.53 11.87 -10.70
N PRO A 104 11.86 11.78 -9.52
CA PRO A 104 10.77 10.82 -9.31
C PRO A 104 9.65 10.92 -10.36
N SER A 105 9.27 12.14 -10.75
CA SER A 105 8.25 12.37 -11.77
C SER A 105 8.67 11.81 -13.15
N GLU A 106 9.94 12.01 -13.55
CA GLU A 106 10.46 11.48 -14.81
C GLU A 106 10.58 9.96 -14.79
N PHE A 107 11.10 9.40 -13.70
CA PHE A 107 11.19 7.95 -13.48
C PHE A 107 9.81 7.28 -13.60
N ILE A 108 8.80 7.83 -12.91
CA ILE A 108 7.42 7.35 -12.95
C ILE A 108 6.83 7.47 -14.36
N ALA A 109 7.03 8.61 -15.03
CA ALA A 109 6.48 8.84 -16.36
C ALA A 109 7.01 7.81 -17.39
N ARG A 110 8.32 7.50 -17.36
CA ARG A 110 8.94 6.51 -18.23
C ARG A 110 8.45 5.08 -17.95
N LEU A 111 8.28 4.71 -16.70
CA LEU A 111 7.76 3.38 -16.32
C LEU A 111 6.26 3.23 -16.59
N LYS A 112 5.51 4.31 -16.46
CA LYS A 112 4.07 4.32 -16.78
C LYS A 112 3.79 3.93 -18.23
N VAL A 113 4.61 4.41 -19.17
CA VAL A 113 4.51 4.03 -20.60
C VAL A 113 4.74 2.53 -20.81
N ARG A 114 5.51 1.88 -19.91
CA ARG A 114 5.78 0.44 -19.91
C ARG A 114 4.73 -0.37 -19.12
N GLY A 115 3.68 0.29 -18.62
CA GLY A 115 2.59 -0.35 -17.87
C GLY A 115 2.83 -0.46 -16.36
N LEU A 116 3.93 0.07 -15.83
CA LEU A 116 4.23 0.03 -14.39
C LEU A 116 3.87 1.36 -13.71
N TRP A 117 2.91 1.29 -12.79
CA TRP A 117 2.39 2.47 -12.09
C TRP A 117 2.98 2.58 -10.69
N LEU A 118 3.59 3.73 -10.42
CA LEU A 118 4.26 4.07 -9.18
C LEU A 118 3.75 5.41 -8.67
N SER A 119 4.09 5.76 -7.45
CA SER A 119 3.83 7.08 -6.88
C SER A 119 5.09 7.69 -6.29
N GLU A 120 5.16 9.02 -6.27
CA GLU A 120 6.25 9.73 -5.62
C GLU A 120 6.24 9.51 -4.09
N SER A 121 7.43 9.49 -3.48
CA SER A 121 7.61 9.33 -2.05
C SER A 121 8.81 10.16 -1.55
N GLY A 122 8.78 11.46 -1.81
CA GLY A 122 9.87 12.38 -1.48
C GLY A 122 10.71 12.78 -2.68
N SER A 123 11.86 13.43 -2.43
CA SER A 123 12.67 14.06 -3.48
C SER A 123 13.47 13.08 -4.35
N SER A 124 13.75 11.88 -3.85
CA SER A 124 14.56 10.86 -4.55
C SER A 124 13.99 9.45 -4.43
N HIS A 125 12.75 9.32 -3.96
CA HIS A 125 12.13 8.03 -3.71
C HIS A 125 10.84 7.87 -4.50
N VAL A 126 10.56 6.65 -4.91
CA VAL A 126 9.26 6.24 -5.46
C VAL A 126 8.69 5.10 -4.62
N ARG A 127 7.37 5.01 -4.62
CA ARG A 127 6.63 4.00 -3.87
C ARG A 127 5.92 3.04 -4.81
N MET A 128 6.15 1.76 -4.60
CA MET A 128 5.37 0.66 -5.15
C MET A 128 4.39 0.14 -4.10
N LEU A 129 3.21 -0.25 -4.53
CA LEU A 129 2.17 -0.79 -3.67
C LEU A 129 1.64 -2.09 -4.28
N LEU A 130 1.68 -3.15 -3.50
CA LEU A 130 1.07 -4.42 -3.87
C LEU A 130 -0.27 -4.60 -3.15
N TYR A 131 -1.22 -5.26 -3.79
CA TYR A 131 -2.55 -5.52 -3.23
C TYR A 131 -3.14 -6.79 -3.87
N SER A 132 -4.21 -7.30 -3.31
CA SER A 132 -4.84 -8.57 -3.68
C SER A 132 -5.23 -8.71 -5.18
N GLY A 133 -5.28 -7.60 -5.92
CA GLY A 133 -5.52 -7.61 -7.38
C GLY A 133 -4.27 -7.86 -8.22
N ILE A 134 -3.08 -7.99 -7.61
CA ILE A 134 -1.81 -8.23 -8.32
C ILE A 134 -1.42 -9.71 -8.15
N SER A 135 -1.27 -10.41 -9.26
CA SER A 135 -0.85 -11.81 -9.31
C SER A 135 0.67 -11.96 -9.17
N ASP A 136 1.12 -13.19 -8.89
CA ASP A 136 2.56 -13.51 -8.86
C ASP A 136 3.23 -13.32 -10.24
N GLU A 137 2.48 -13.51 -11.33
CA GLU A 137 2.98 -13.26 -12.68
C GLU A 137 3.22 -11.76 -12.94
N GLU A 138 2.27 -10.92 -12.53
CA GLU A 138 2.44 -9.46 -12.64
C GLU A 138 3.58 -8.93 -11.78
N VAL A 139 3.87 -9.57 -10.62
CA VAL A 139 5.05 -9.26 -9.81
C VAL A 139 6.34 -9.55 -10.58
N ARG A 140 6.43 -10.73 -11.24
CA ARG A 140 7.58 -11.07 -12.08
C ARG A 140 7.72 -10.12 -13.26
N GLN A 141 6.62 -9.79 -13.92
CA GLN A 141 6.59 -8.84 -15.02
C GLN A 141 7.07 -7.45 -14.59
N ALA A 142 6.63 -6.97 -13.42
CA ALA A 142 7.08 -5.69 -12.86
C ALA A 142 8.59 -5.68 -12.59
N ALA A 143 9.15 -6.78 -12.09
CA ALA A 143 10.59 -6.93 -11.90
C ALA A 143 11.36 -6.89 -13.23
N CYS A 144 10.85 -7.57 -14.26
CA CYS A 144 11.46 -7.54 -15.60
C CYS A 144 11.45 -6.13 -16.19
N ILE A 145 10.30 -5.46 -16.20
CA ILE A 145 10.16 -4.09 -16.70
C ILE A 145 11.14 -3.14 -16.00
N LEU A 146 11.26 -3.23 -14.68
CA LEU A 146 12.20 -2.41 -13.92
C LEU A 146 13.64 -2.69 -14.30
N LYS A 147 14.05 -3.96 -14.38
CA LYS A 147 15.44 -4.35 -14.74
C LYS A 147 15.78 -3.91 -16.16
N GLU A 148 14.91 -4.13 -17.14
CA GLU A 148 15.09 -3.67 -18.50
C GLU A 148 15.25 -2.15 -18.56
N PHE A 149 14.34 -1.42 -17.92
CA PHE A 149 14.39 0.03 -17.85
C PHE A 149 15.70 0.54 -17.23
N LEU A 150 16.15 -0.06 -16.13
CA LEU A 150 17.38 0.35 -15.45
C LEU A 150 18.63 0.02 -16.27
N SER A 151 18.61 -1.02 -17.11
CA SER A 151 19.72 -1.37 -18.00
C SER A 151 19.89 -0.41 -19.19
N GLU A 152 18.87 0.40 -19.49
CA GLU A 152 18.88 1.39 -20.57
C GLU A 152 19.35 2.79 -20.11
N LEU A 153 19.59 2.96 -18.80
CA LEU A 153 20.03 4.25 -18.22
C LEU A 153 21.55 4.36 -18.18
#